data_e7e8cf3374acb318b5b04115d0ff79fe
#
_entry.id   e7e8cf3374acb318b5b04115d0ff79fe
#
_cell.length_a   1.000
_cell.length_b   1.000
_cell.length_c   1.000
_cell.angle_alpha   90.00
_cell.angle_beta   90.00
_cell.angle_gamma   90.00
#
_symmetry.space_group_name_H-M   'P 1'
#
loop_
_entity.id
_entity.type
_entity.pdbx_description
1 polymer ?
#
loop_
_entity_poly.entity_id
_entity_poly.type
_entity_poly.pdbx_seq_one_letter_code
_entity_poly.pdbx_strand_id
1 'polypeptide(L)'
;MIKKHTAVIAAFISLASFTTINASAADNSTALSHSSGYYDNSQLVTVVNYDDETDIYFTTDGSKPGTDSALYDGTPISVSENTVVRIAAYSGEDLINTAKASIKIRTASPSASAEGSEYSGAVKVKLTCSDPDAVIYYTTDGSTPTKDSAKYKKAITISDSTTLKFAAIAPDKSRSKVVTEKYVIKQTDFDDPMCQALFELVNETRAEYGLSPLKAHTALTEAAQVRAKEYSYYQSHYRPDGSRWDTILSAYGLKTNIRAENLAYYYTSAKQAMKCWMNDPYHRGNILNPDTEYIGMACYNNGWCNYWCQLFIG
;
A
#
# COMPACT_ATOMS: atom_id res chain seq x y z
N MET A 1 -51.57 -33.95 -24.87
CA MET A 1 -51.66 -33.52 -23.44
C MET A 1 -50.66 -32.40 -23.27
N ILE A 2 -51.19 -31.17 -23.28
CA ILE A 2 -50.38 -29.95 -23.31
C ILE A 2 -49.87 -29.68 -21.87
N LYS A 3 -48.58 -29.77 -21.60
CA LYS A 3 -47.97 -29.32 -20.35
C LYS A 3 -47.62 -27.83 -20.48
N LYS A 4 -48.51 -26.98 -19.90
CA LYS A 4 -48.18 -25.57 -19.70
C LYS A 4 -47.14 -25.43 -18.59
N HIS A 5 -45.95 -24.96 -18.92
CA HIS A 5 -44.99 -24.54 -17.94
C HIS A 5 -45.12 -23.02 -17.76
N THR A 6 -45.70 -22.63 -16.65
CA THR A 6 -45.76 -21.21 -16.21
C THR A 6 -44.40 -20.86 -15.56
N ALA A 7 -43.64 -20.03 -16.23
CA ALA A 7 -42.41 -19.51 -15.64
C ALA A 7 -42.73 -18.51 -14.56
N VAL A 8 -42.37 -18.83 -13.33
CA VAL A 8 -42.40 -17.88 -12.20
C VAL A 8 -41.10 -17.07 -12.23
N ILE A 9 -41.18 -15.81 -12.62
CA ILE A 9 -40.10 -14.85 -12.56
C ILE A 9 -39.98 -14.38 -11.11
N ALA A 10 -39.00 -14.89 -10.36
CA ALA A 10 -38.59 -14.31 -9.09
C ALA A 10 -37.51 -13.25 -9.37
N ALA A 11 -37.93 -11.98 -9.26
CA ALA A 11 -37.03 -10.87 -9.39
C ALA A 11 -36.15 -10.75 -8.15
N PHE A 12 -34.87 -11.09 -8.26
CA PHE A 12 -33.83 -10.62 -7.36
C PHE A 12 -33.12 -9.41 -7.99
N ILE A 13 -33.48 -8.22 -7.51
CA ILE A 13 -32.81 -6.99 -7.91
C ILE A 13 -31.49 -6.90 -7.13
N SER A 14 -30.35 -7.24 -7.77
CA SER A 14 -29.06 -6.75 -7.36
C SER A 14 -28.65 -5.65 -8.35
N LEU A 15 -28.32 -4.48 -7.83
CA LEU A 15 -27.85 -3.35 -8.62
C LEU A 15 -26.51 -3.70 -9.27
N ALA A 16 -26.54 -4.22 -10.50
CA ALA A 16 -25.38 -4.30 -11.38
C ALA A 16 -25.49 -3.15 -12.38
N SER A 17 -24.44 -2.36 -12.49
CA SER A 17 -24.31 -1.26 -13.44
C SER A 17 -24.55 -1.75 -14.87
N PHE A 18 -25.66 -1.32 -15.46
CA PHE A 18 -25.95 -1.51 -16.87
C PHE A 18 -25.01 -0.65 -17.73
N THR A 19 -24.06 -1.27 -18.37
CA THR A 19 -23.43 -0.66 -19.55
C THR A 19 -24.42 -0.77 -20.70
N THR A 20 -24.95 0.36 -21.15
CA THR A 20 -25.77 0.46 -22.33
C THR A 20 -25.00 -0.01 -23.57
N ILE A 21 -25.41 -1.14 -24.14
CA ILE A 21 -24.97 -1.57 -25.46
C ILE A 21 -25.74 -0.73 -26.47
N ASN A 22 -25.02 0.04 -27.29
CA ASN A 22 -25.59 0.68 -28.48
C ASN A 22 -26.09 -0.41 -29.42
N ALA A 23 -27.40 -0.54 -29.51
CA ALA A 23 -28.06 -1.41 -30.48
C ALA A 23 -27.91 -0.82 -31.88
N SER A 24 -27.04 -1.39 -32.71
CA SER A 24 -27.19 -1.35 -34.15
C SER A 24 -28.21 -2.43 -34.53
N ALA A 25 -29.13 -2.15 -35.44
CA ALA A 25 -30.26 -2.93 -35.96
C ALA A 25 -30.38 -4.37 -35.45
N ALA A 26 -31.46 -4.66 -34.71
CA ALA A 26 -31.69 -5.91 -34.01
C ALA A 26 -31.58 -7.13 -34.94
N ASP A 27 -30.44 -7.82 -34.88
CA ASP A 27 -30.35 -9.22 -35.26
C ASP A 27 -31.07 -10.01 -34.15
N ASN A 28 -32.26 -10.50 -34.44
CA ASN A 28 -33.11 -11.27 -33.53
C ASN A 28 -32.62 -12.73 -33.38
N SER A 29 -31.34 -13.00 -33.72
CA SER A 29 -30.77 -14.32 -33.62
C SER A 29 -30.55 -14.74 -32.17
N THR A 30 -30.70 -16.02 -31.90
CA THR A 30 -30.40 -16.63 -30.58
C THR A 30 -28.99 -16.28 -30.13
N ALA A 31 -28.86 -15.72 -28.96
CA ALA A 31 -27.59 -15.20 -28.46
C ALA A 31 -27.36 -15.53 -26.98
N LEU A 32 -26.11 -15.38 -26.52
CA LEU A 32 -25.76 -15.41 -25.12
C LEU A 32 -25.89 -14.00 -24.52
N SER A 33 -26.41 -13.89 -23.29
CA SER A 33 -26.53 -12.63 -22.55
C SER A 33 -25.19 -11.93 -22.26
N HIS A 34 -24.07 -12.66 -22.40
CA HIS A 34 -22.72 -12.16 -22.13
C HIS A 34 -21.85 -12.27 -23.38
N SER A 35 -21.09 -11.23 -23.66
CA SER A 35 -20.04 -11.22 -24.68
C SER A 35 -18.74 -11.83 -24.14
N SER A 36 -17.83 -12.19 -25.05
CA SER A 36 -16.46 -12.57 -24.66
C SER A 36 -15.75 -11.42 -23.96
N GLY A 37 -15.15 -11.67 -22.80
CA GLY A 37 -14.51 -10.61 -22.02
C GLY A 37 -13.98 -11.05 -20.66
N TYR A 38 -13.48 -10.06 -19.92
CA TYR A 38 -13.03 -10.24 -18.54
C TYR A 38 -14.08 -9.71 -17.57
N TYR A 39 -14.38 -10.50 -16.54
CA TYR A 39 -15.37 -10.22 -15.51
C TYR A 39 -14.72 -10.31 -14.13
N ASP A 40 -15.05 -9.38 -13.24
CA ASP A 40 -14.44 -9.32 -11.89
C ASP A 40 -15.09 -10.31 -10.91
N ASN A 41 -16.27 -10.85 -11.25
CA ASN A 41 -17.03 -11.79 -10.42
C ASN A 41 -17.59 -12.93 -11.28
N SER A 42 -18.07 -14.00 -10.63
CA SER A 42 -18.83 -15.07 -11.29
C SER A 42 -20.02 -14.50 -12.06
N GLN A 43 -20.33 -15.11 -13.20
CA GLN A 43 -21.41 -14.69 -14.10
C GLN A 43 -22.50 -15.75 -14.17
N LEU A 44 -23.73 -15.30 -14.42
CA LEU A 44 -24.88 -16.11 -14.74
C LEU A 44 -25.27 -15.84 -16.19
N VAL A 45 -24.80 -16.72 -17.07
CA VAL A 45 -24.99 -16.59 -18.53
C VAL A 45 -26.34 -17.20 -18.89
N THR A 46 -27.18 -16.46 -19.60
CA THR A 46 -28.45 -16.94 -20.14
C THR A 46 -28.44 -16.94 -21.67
N VAL A 47 -29.33 -17.67 -22.26
CA VAL A 47 -29.64 -17.58 -23.68
C VAL A 47 -30.81 -16.63 -23.88
N VAL A 48 -30.74 -15.81 -24.91
CA VAL A 48 -31.74 -14.80 -25.26
C VAL A 48 -32.15 -14.92 -26.72
N ASN A 49 -33.30 -14.35 -27.06
CA ASN A 49 -33.84 -14.34 -28.45
C ASN A 49 -34.08 -15.74 -29.02
N TYR A 50 -34.83 -16.56 -28.31
CA TYR A 50 -35.30 -17.87 -28.81
C TYR A 50 -36.79 -18.05 -28.44
N ASP A 51 -37.47 -18.93 -29.13
CA ASP A 51 -38.87 -19.28 -28.90
C ASP A 51 -39.01 -20.69 -28.31
N ASP A 52 -40.26 -21.06 -27.96
CA ASP A 52 -40.57 -22.35 -27.34
C ASP A 52 -40.41 -23.55 -28.29
N GLU A 53 -40.23 -23.33 -29.60
CA GLU A 53 -40.06 -24.35 -30.63
C GLU A 53 -38.56 -24.59 -30.92
N THR A 54 -37.67 -23.82 -30.28
CA THR A 54 -36.24 -23.91 -30.49
C THR A 54 -35.57 -24.73 -29.37
N ASP A 55 -34.97 -25.86 -29.75
CA ASP A 55 -34.11 -26.63 -28.85
C ASP A 55 -32.70 -26.04 -28.81
N ILE A 56 -32.23 -25.69 -27.63
CA ILE A 56 -30.88 -25.10 -27.43
C ILE A 56 -30.00 -26.05 -26.68
N TYR A 57 -28.94 -26.50 -27.31
CA TYR A 57 -27.88 -27.29 -26.67
C TYR A 57 -26.68 -26.45 -26.35
N PHE A 58 -26.01 -26.73 -25.23
CA PHE A 58 -24.87 -25.93 -24.82
C PHE A 58 -23.70 -26.80 -24.31
N THR A 59 -22.48 -26.22 -24.36
CA THR A 59 -21.27 -26.74 -23.74
C THR A 59 -20.55 -25.62 -22.98
N THR A 60 -19.77 -25.97 -21.95
CA THR A 60 -18.97 -25.04 -21.14
C THR A 60 -17.46 -25.31 -21.25
N ASP A 61 -17.05 -26.32 -21.97
CA ASP A 61 -15.65 -26.70 -22.22
C ASP A 61 -15.10 -26.14 -23.54
N GLY A 62 -15.94 -25.46 -24.31
CA GLY A 62 -15.60 -24.90 -25.61
C GLY A 62 -15.71 -25.88 -26.76
N SER A 63 -16.15 -27.13 -26.56
CA SER A 63 -16.54 -28.06 -27.64
C SER A 63 -17.75 -27.52 -28.40
N LYS A 64 -17.96 -27.98 -29.63
CA LYS A 64 -19.16 -27.62 -30.40
C LYS A 64 -20.35 -28.40 -29.85
N PRO A 65 -21.44 -27.73 -29.40
CA PRO A 65 -22.63 -28.43 -28.97
C PRO A 65 -23.35 -29.09 -30.14
N GLY A 66 -23.86 -30.28 -29.88
CA GLY A 66 -24.74 -31.07 -30.77
C GLY A 66 -25.97 -31.53 -29.98
N THR A 67 -26.85 -32.33 -30.63
CA THR A 67 -28.08 -32.84 -30.02
C THR A 67 -27.84 -33.84 -28.87
N ASP A 68 -26.60 -34.29 -28.70
CA ASP A 68 -26.11 -35.13 -27.60
C ASP A 68 -25.56 -34.30 -26.41
N SER A 69 -25.45 -32.98 -26.57
CA SER A 69 -25.00 -32.06 -25.51
C SER A 69 -26.12 -31.75 -24.53
N ALA A 70 -25.80 -30.98 -23.47
CA ALA A 70 -26.79 -30.57 -22.48
C ALA A 70 -27.84 -29.65 -23.10
N LEU A 71 -29.12 -29.96 -22.89
CA LEU A 71 -30.25 -29.12 -23.30
C LEU A 71 -30.41 -27.95 -22.33
N TYR A 72 -30.55 -26.75 -22.86
CA TYR A 72 -30.80 -25.54 -22.06
C TYR A 72 -32.30 -25.48 -21.69
N ASP A 73 -32.58 -25.49 -20.37
CA ASP A 73 -33.91 -25.51 -19.80
C ASP A 73 -34.38 -24.11 -19.27
N GLY A 74 -33.64 -23.07 -19.63
CA GLY A 74 -33.88 -21.70 -19.10
C GLY A 74 -33.12 -21.37 -17.83
N THR A 75 -32.48 -22.36 -17.20
CA THR A 75 -31.65 -22.11 -15.99
C THR A 75 -30.36 -21.40 -16.38
N PRO A 76 -30.01 -20.29 -15.72
CA PRO A 76 -28.75 -19.58 -15.99
C PRO A 76 -27.53 -20.48 -15.80
N ILE A 77 -26.63 -20.47 -16.78
CA ILE A 77 -25.34 -21.18 -16.73
C ILE A 77 -24.39 -20.44 -15.80
N SER A 78 -24.06 -21.05 -14.68
CA SER A 78 -23.13 -20.45 -13.70
C SER A 78 -21.67 -20.58 -14.20
N VAL A 79 -20.96 -19.47 -14.24
CA VAL A 79 -19.56 -19.38 -14.67
C VAL A 79 -18.74 -18.72 -13.55
N SER A 80 -17.94 -19.49 -12.82
CA SER A 80 -17.10 -19.04 -11.70
C SER A 80 -15.58 -19.05 -12.00
N GLU A 81 -15.21 -19.57 -13.18
CA GLU A 81 -13.83 -19.69 -13.66
C GLU A 81 -13.75 -19.39 -15.17
N ASN A 82 -12.57 -19.44 -15.75
CA ASN A 82 -12.40 -19.19 -17.18
C ASN A 82 -13.12 -20.27 -18.00
N THR A 83 -14.19 -19.89 -18.68
CA THR A 83 -15.10 -20.82 -19.35
C THR A 83 -15.37 -20.35 -20.78
N VAL A 84 -15.50 -21.29 -21.71
CA VAL A 84 -15.99 -21.00 -23.05
C VAL A 84 -17.38 -21.60 -23.19
N VAL A 85 -18.41 -20.76 -23.11
CA VAL A 85 -19.79 -21.16 -23.34
C VAL A 85 -20.08 -21.15 -24.85
N ARG A 86 -20.64 -22.23 -25.36
CA ARG A 86 -21.15 -22.30 -26.71
C ARG A 86 -22.60 -22.81 -26.71
N ILE A 87 -23.39 -22.31 -27.63
CA ILE A 87 -24.73 -22.80 -27.88
C ILE A 87 -24.92 -23.18 -29.36
N ALA A 88 -25.82 -24.13 -29.59
CA ALA A 88 -26.38 -24.47 -30.90
C ALA A 88 -27.90 -24.54 -30.77
N ALA A 89 -28.60 -23.79 -31.60
CA ALA A 89 -30.06 -23.71 -31.63
C ALA A 89 -30.59 -24.51 -32.82
N TYR A 90 -31.56 -25.35 -32.56
CA TYR A 90 -32.17 -26.24 -33.57
C TYR A 90 -33.68 -26.00 -33.65
N SER A 91 -34.22 -26.06 -34.87
CA SER A 91 -35.66 -26.18 -35.12
C SER A 91 -35.90 -27.58 -35.75
N GLY A 92 -36.39 -28.50 -34.92
CA GLY A 92 -36.40 -29.94 -35.29
C GLY A 92 -34.96 -30.47 -35.44
N GLU A 93 -34.63 -30.97 -36.63
CA GLU A 93 -33.26 -31.47 -36.92
C GLU A 93 -32.33 -30.40 -37.53
N ASP A 94 -32.85 -29.22 -37.86
CA ASP A 94 -32.10 -28.17 -38.55
C ASP A 94 -31.37 -27.27 -37.57
N LEU A 95 -30.06 -27.13 -37.71
CA LEU A 95 -29.26 -26.16 -37.01
C LEU A 95 -29.53 -24.76 -37.56
N ILE A 96 -30.19 -23.91 -36.76
CA ILE A 96 -30.61 -22.57 -37.17
C ILE A 96 -29.64 -21.47 -36.71
N ASN A 97 -28.93 -21.67 -35.58
CA ASN A 97 -27.98 -20.65 -35.05
C ASN A 97 -26.93 -21.27 -34.13
N THR A 98 -25.81 -20.56 -33.97
CA THR A 98 -24.78 -20.86 -32.95
C THR A 98 -24.26 -19.57 -32.35
N ALA A 99 -23.94 -19.57 -31.04
CA ALA A 99 -23.22 -18.48 -30.42
C ALA A 99 -22.11 -19.01 -29.52
N LYS A 100 -21.15 -18.11 -29.22
CA LYS A 100 -19.98 -18.39 -28.37
C LYS A 100 -19.62 -17.18 -27.54
N ALA A 101 -19.36 -17.42 -26.27
CA ALA A 101 -18.73 -16.42 -25.40
C ALA A 101 -17.55 -17.02 -24.61
N SER A 102 -16.41 -16.36 -24.64
CA SER A 102 -15.26 -16.71 -23.81
C SER A 102 -15.27 -15.82 -22.55
N ILE A 103 -15.79 -16.36 -21.46
CA ILE A 103 -15.94 -15.70 -20.18
C ILE A 103 -14.65 -15.90 -19.37
N LYS A 104 -13.94 -14.84 -19.07
CA LYS A 104 -12.69 -14.88 -18.29
C LYS A 104 -12.92 -14.24 -16.93
N ILE A 105 -13.00 -15.04 -15.88
CA ILE A 105 -13.18 -14.58 -14.52
C ILE A 105 -11.82 -14.15 -13.95
N ARG A 106 -11.73 -12.92 -13.43
CA ARG A 106 -10.52 -12.45 -12.77
C ARG A 106 -10.45 -12.98 -11.36
N THR A 107 -9.24 -13.29 -10.92
CA THR A 107 -8.92 -13.44 -9.50
C THR A 107 -9.25 -12.14 -8.78
N ALA A 108 -9.72 -12.21 -7.55
CA ALA A 108 -9.94 -11.04 -6.71
C ALA A 108 -8.65 -10.20 -6.58
N SER A 109 -8.79 -8.88 -6.63
CA SER A 109 -7.62 -8.01 -6.47
C SER A 109 -7.09 -8.10 -5.03
N PRO A 110 -5.78 -8.29 -4.85
CA PRO A 110 -5.19 -8.29 -3.52
C PRO A 110 -5.16 -6.88 -2.93
N SER A 111 -5.02 -6.79 -1.60
CA SER A 111 -4.91 -5.54 -0.85
C SER A 111 -3.62 -5.52 -0.03
N ALA A 112 -3.14 -4.31 0.28
CA ALA A 112 -2.00 -4.05 1.16
C ALA A 112 -2.47 -3.61 2.55
N SER A 113 -1.76 -4.01 3.62
CA SER A 113 -2.06 -3.61 5.00
C SER A 113 -1.70 -2.16 5.32
N ALA A 114 -0.87 -1.55 4.49
CA ALA A 114 -0.50 -0.15 4.55
C ALA A 114 -0.62 0.42 3.14
N GLU A 115 -1.34 1.51 2.99
CA GLU A 115 -1.52 2.22 1.73
C GLU A 115 -0.25 2.99 1.33
N GLY A 116 -0.09 3.25 0.03
CA GLY A 116 0.98 4.09 -0.49
C GLY A 116 0.85 5.52 0.03
N SER A 117 1.82 5.96 0.82
CA SER A 117 1.87 7.27 1.48
C SER A 117 3.31 7.64 1.82
N GLU A 118 3.50 8.79 2.49
CA GLU A 118 4.76 9.15 3.14
C GLU A 118 4.89 8.48 4.50
N TYR A 119 6.07 7.94 4.79
CA TYR A 119 6.42 7.30 6.06
C TYR A 119 7.76 7.85 6.54
N SER A 120 7.86 8.11 7.85
CA SER A 120 9.08 8.58 8.51
C SER A 120 10.04 7.44 8.87
N GLY A 121 10.10 6.40 8.04
CA GLY A 121 10.95 5.23 8.26
C GLY A 121 10.39 4.00 7.56
N ALA A 122 11.07 2.87 7.71
CA ALA A 122 10.68 1.63 7.06
C ALA A 122 9.28 1.15 7.47
N VAL A 123 8.46 0.75 6.49
CA VAL A 123 7.12 0.22 6.71
C VAL A 123 7.05 -1.26 6.32
N LYS A 124 6.34 -2.07 7.12
CA LYS A 124 6.08 -3.49 6.82
C LYS A 124 4.70 -3.64 6.20
N VAL A 125 4.66 -4.12 4.96
CA VAL A 125 3.45 -4.29 4.16
C VAL A 125 3.10 -5.77 4.08
N LYS A 126 1.89 -6.14 4.53
CA LYS A 126 1.30 -7.45 4.31
C LYS A 126 0.34 -7.37 3.12
N LEU A 127 0.38 -8.39 2.25
CA LEU A 127 -0.56 -8.51 1.13
C LEU A 127 -1.56 -9.63 1.43
N THR A 128 -2.83 -9.40 1.12
CA THR A 128 -3.92 -10.38 1.29
C THR A 128 -4.78 -10.44 0.05
N CYS A 129 -5.37 -11.59 -0.23
CA CYS A 129 -6.35 -11.80 -1.31
C CYS A 129 -7.54 -12.58 -0.75
N SER A 130 -8.75 -12.25 -1.19
CA SER A 130 -9.97 -12.96 -0.79
C SER A 130 -10.15 -14.30 -1.49
N ASP A 131 -9.50 -14.53 -2.64
CA ASP A 131 -9.43 -15.85 -3.28
C ASP A 131 -8.39 -16.70 -2.51
N PRO A 132 -8.80 -17.78 -1.80
CA PRO A 132 -7.92 -18.50 -0.87
C PRO A 132 -6.77 -19.22 -1.57
N ASP A 133 -6.98 -19.69 -2.81
CA ASP A 133 -5.98 -20.43 -3.60
C ASP A 133 -5.13 -19.51 -4.49
N ALA A 134 -5.30 -18.20 -4.36
CA ALA A 134 -4.57 -17.25 -5.18
C ALA A 134 -3.12 -17.09 -4.72
N VAL A 135 -2.20 -17.12 -5.68
CA VAL A 135 -0.81 -16.73 -5.49
C VAL A 135 -0.68 -15.24 -5.81
N ILE A 136 -0.18 -14.45 -4.85
CA ILE A 136 0.11 -13.03 -5.05
C ILE A 136 1.54 -12.89 -5.58
N TYR A 137 1.70 -12.20 -6.71
CA TYR A 137 2.98 -11.81 -7.32
C TYR A 137 3.18 -10.30 -7.15
N TYR A 138 4.42 -9.87 -6.93
CA TYR A 138 4.72 -8.45 -6.73
C TYR A 138 6.04 -8.04 -7.35
N THR A 139 6.19 -6.72 -7.57
CA THR A 139 7.43 -6.03 -7.97
C THR A 139 7.63 -4.78 -7.12
N THR A 140 8.88 -4.38 -6.91
CA THR A 140 9.24 -3.18 -6.15
C THR A 140 9.88 -2.10 -7.01
N ASP A 141 10.06 -2.36 -8.30
CA ASP A 141 10.64 -1.47 -9.30
C ASP A 141 9.58 -0.73 -10.15
N GLY A 142 8.29 -0.95 -9.83
CA GLY A 142 7.17 -0.38 -10.58
C GLY A 142 6.83 -1.10 -11.88
N SER A 143 7.50 -2.21 -12.23
CA SER A 143 7.13 -3.07 -13.36
C SER A 143 5.80 -3.80 -13.10
N THR A 144 5.14 -4.27 -14.16
CA THR A 144 3.88 -5.01 -14.02
C THR A 144 4.17 -6.45 -13.54
N PRO A 145 3.56 -6.92 -12.42
CA PRO A 145 3.75 -8.27 -11.93
C PRO A 145 3.26 -9.33 -12.94
N THR A 146 4.06 -10.38 -13.14
CA THR A 146 3.74 -11.57 -13.94
C THR A 146 3.92 -12.84 -13.10
N LYS A 147 3.68 -14.02 -13.69
CA LYS A 147 3.96 -15.31 -13.02
C LYS A 147 5.44 -15.55 -12.73
N ASP A 148 6.33 -14.79 -13.39
CA ASP A 148 7.79 -14.85 -13.20
C ASP A 148 8.28 -13.88 -12.13
N SER A 149 7.42 -12.97 -11.65
CA SER A 149 7.74 -12.03 -10.59
C SER A 149 7.83 -12.72 -9.22
N ALA A 150 8.33 -12.01 -8.23
CA ALA A 150 8.45 -12.51 -6.87
C ALA A 150 7.07 -12.93 -6.30
N LYS A 151 7.01 -14.13 -5.70
CA LYS A 151 5.82 -14.62 -5.00
C LYS A 151 5.79 -14.07 -3.58
N TYR A 152 4.67 -13.50 -3.18
CA TYR A 152 4.47 -13.06 -1.81
C TYR A 152 4.40 -14.25 -0.85
N LYS A 153 5.26 -14.27 0.17
CA LYS A 153 5.30 -15.30 1.21
C LYS A 153 5.27 -14.74 2.62
N LYS A 154 5.77 -13.52 2.82
CA LYS A 154 5.87 -12.83 4.11
C LYS A 154 5.80 -11.32 3.90
N ALA A 155 5.55 -10.58 4.98
CA ALA A 155 5.55 -9.12 4.94
C ALA A 155 6.79 -8.55 4.24
N ILE A 156 6.57 -7.58 3.35
CA ILE A 156 7.59 -6.85 2.61
C ILE A 156 8.01 -5.66 3.47
N THR A 157 9.30 -5.52 3.74
CA THR A 157 9.83 -4.31 4.38
C THR A 157 10.21 -3.33 3.28
N ILE A 158 9.60 -2.15 3.30
CA ILE A 158 9.90 -1.02 2.42
C ILE A 158 10.75 -0.04 3.22
N SER A 159 12.05 0.00 2.96
CA SER A 159 13.02 0.89 3.62
C SER A 159 13.41 2.10 2.78
N ASP A 160 13.09 2.07 1.50
CA ASP A 160 13.40 3.12 0.53
C ASP A 160 12.16 3.45 -0.29
N SER A 161 12.08 4.68 -0.82
CA SER A 161 10.96 5.11 -1.65
C SER A 161 10.74 4.14 -2.80
N THR A 162 9.56 3.53 -2.86
CA THR A 162 9.29 2.35 -3.68
C THR A 162 7.90 2.42 -4.31
N THR A 163 7.80 2.02 -5.57
CA THR A 163 6.51 1.73 -6.20
C THR A 163 6.29 0.21 -6.16
N LEU A 164 5.47 -0.22 -5.20
CA LEU A 164 5.05 -1.62 -5.06
C LEU A 164 3.85 -1.87 -5.99
N LYS A 165 3.99 -2.81 -6.93
CA LYS A 165 2.86 -3.32 -7.71
C LYS A 165 2.64 -4.79 -7.40
N PHE A 166 1.37 -5.18 -7.30
CA PHE A 166 1.03 -6.56 -7.00
C PHE A 166 -0.28 -6.98 -7.66
N ALA A 167 -0.38 -8.26 -7.98
CA ALA A 167 -1.55 -8.88 -8.57
C ALA A 167 -1.65 -10.33 -8.08
N ALA A 168 -2.86 -10.88 -8.08
CA ALA A 168 -3.14 -12.24 -7.67
C ALA A 168 -3.55 -13.11 -8.87
N ILE A 169 -3.25 -14.40 -8.82
CA ILE A 169 -3.65 -15.40 -9.81
C ILE A 169 -4.09 -16.65 -9.04
N ALA A 170 -5.38 -16.99 -9.14
CA ALA A 170 -5.94 -18.26 -8.68
C ALA A 170 -5.94 -19.30 -9.81
N PRO A 171 -6.01 -20.61 -9.52
CA PRO A 171 -6.24 -21.65 -10.52
C PRO A 171 -7.50 -21.34 -11.34
N ASP A 172 -7.47 -21.69 -12.61
CA ASP A 172 -8.61 -21.58 -13.55
C ASP A 172 -9.24 -20.19 -13.71
N LYS A 173 -8.62 -19.17 -13.10
CA LYS A 173 -8.98 -17.75 -13.25
C LYS A 173 -7.89 -16.94 -13.98
N SER A 174 -8.31 -15.82 -14.51
CA SER A 174 -7.40 -14.81 -15.08
C SER A 174 -6.76 -14.00 -13.96
N ARG A 175 -5.59 -13.40 -14.23
CA ARG A 175 -4.93 -12.48 -13.30
C ARG A 175 -5.88 -11.36 -12.88
N SER A 176 -5.84 -11.00 -11.60
CA SER A 176 -6.51 -9.83 -11.04
C SER A 176 -6.10 -8.52 -11.74
N LYS A 177 -6.79 -7.44 -11.47
CA LYS A 177 -6.24 -6.11 -11.73
C LYS A 177 -4.94 -5.92 -10.95
N VAL A 178 -4.02 -5.11 -11.49
CA VAL A 178 -2.79 -4.74 -10.80
C VAL A 178 -3.11 -3.62 -9.82
N VAL A 179 -2.76 -3.82 -8.56
CA VAL A 179 -2.76 -2.78 -7.53
C VAL A 179 -1.41 -2.10 -7.52
N THR A 180 -1.38 -0.80 -7.35
CA THR A 180 -0.16 0.02 -7.32
C THR A 180 -0.19 0.90 -6.09
N GLU A 181 0.83 0.73 -5.23
CA GLU A 181 1.05 1.53 -4.03
C GLU A 181 2.40 2.24 -4.14
N LYS A 182 2.40 3.55 -3.88
CA LYS A 182 3.62 4.36 -3.90
C LYS A 182 3.99 4.75 -2.47
N TYR A 183 5.09 4.22 -1.99
CA TYR A 183 5.66 4.54 -0.68
C TYR A 183 6.77 5.56 -0.86
N VAL A 184 6.68 6.66 -0.13
CA VAL A 184 7.75 7.66 0.00
C VAL A 184 8.34 7.50 1.39
N ILE A 185 9.56 6.97 1.49
CA ILE A 185 10.24 6.82 2.76
C ILE A 185 11.11 8.05 2.97
N LYS A 186 10.75 8.86 3.94
CA LYS A 186 11.63 9.91 4.44
C LYS A 186 12.69 9.23 5.30
N GLN A 187 13.94 9.37 4.92
CA GLN A 187 15.04 8.96 5.78
C GLN A 187 15.00 9.86 7.02
N THR A 188 15.03 9.24 8.18
CA THR A 188 15.11 9.96 9.45
C THR A 188 16.57 10.06 9.84
N ASP A 189 17.00 11.26 10.20
CA ASP A 189 18.36 11.48 10.70
C ASP A 189 18.51 10.97 12.14
N PHE A 190 17.38 10.76 12.85
CA PHE A 190 17.33 10.27 14.23
C PHE A 190 16.30 9.15 14.36
N ASP A 191 16.67 8.07 15.06
CA ASP A 191 15.78 6.95 15.36
C ASP A 191 14.66 7.33 16.33
N ASP A 192 14.94 8.26 17.26
CA ASP A 192 13.96 8.79 18.20
C ASP A 192 13.05 9.81 17.49
N PRO A 193 11.72 9.57 17.41
CA PRO A 193 10.79 10.47 16.74
C PRO A 193 10.75 11.89 17.33
N MET A 194 11.04 12.04 18.64
CA MET A 194 11.11 13.35 19.28
C MET A 194 12.37 14.11 18.88
N CYS A 195 13.49 13.41 18.74
CA CYS A 195 14.73 13.98 18.22
C CYS A 195 14.61 14.34 16.74
N GLN A 196 13.97 13.48 15.93
CA GLN A 196 13.69 13.78 14.53
C GLN A 196 12.82 15.03 14.37
N ALA A 197 11.71 15.14 15.12
CA ALA A 197 10.86 16.31 15.08
C ALA A 197 11.59 17.58 15.54
N LEU A 198 12.50 17.45 16.52
CA LEU A 198 13.33 18.57 16.97
C LEU A 198 14.35 19.00 15.92
N PHE A 199 14.95 18.06 15.20
CA PHE A 199 15.89 18.31 14.11
C PHE A 199 15.25 19.08 12.96
N GLU A 200 14.03 18.68 12.58
CA GLU A 200 13.24 19.38 11.58
C GLU A 200 12.99 20.85 12.01
N LEU A 201 12.54 21.07 13.27
CA LEU A 201 12.30 22.41 13.81
C LEU A 201 13.59 23.26 13.86
N VAL A 202 14.73 22.68 14.19
CA VAL A 202 16.03 23.37 14.18
C VAL A 202 16.36 23.84 12.76
N ASN A 203 16.24 22.98 11.76
CA ASN A 203 16.58 23.31 10.39
C ASN A 203 15.55 24.24 9.74
N GLU A 204 14.26 24.13 10.06
CA GLU A 204 13.24 25.11 9.69
C GLU A 204 13.59 26.50 10.24
N THR A 205 13.90 26.57 11.53
CA THR A 205 14.28 27.85 12.18
C THR A 205 15.55 28.41 11.56
N ARG A 206 16.58 27.59 11.31
CA ARG A 206 17.81 28.07 10.66
C ARG A 206 17.52 28.63 9.26
N ALA A 207 16.65 27.99 8.49
CA ALA A 207 16.23 28.48 7.17
C ALA A 207 15.51 29.82 7.26
N GLU A 208 14.66 30.06 8.28
CA GLU A 208 14.00 31.36 8.52
C GLU A 208 15.02 32.48 8.78
N TYR A 209 16.20 32.16 9.35
CA TYR A 209 17.31 33.09 9.58
C TYR A 209 18.34 33.11 8.43
N GLY A 210 18.07 32.40 7.30
CA GLY A 210 18.95 32.39 6.12
C GLY A 210 20.25 31.57 6.31
N LEU A 211 20.26 30.64 7.27
CA LEU A 211 21.41 29.79 7.60
C LEU A 211 21.31 28.43 6.91
N SER A 212 22.47 27.84 6.61
CA SER A 212 22.54 26.47 6.10
C SER A 212 21.99 25.47 7.11
N PRO A 213 21.28 24.40 6.65
CA PRO A 213 20.82 23.35 7.53
C PRO A 213 21.98 22.61 8.18
N LEU A 214 21.79 22.19 9.43
CA LEU A 214 22.71 21.27 10.11
C LEU A 214 22.50 19.84 9.61
N LYS A 215 23.57 19.06 9.67
CA LYS A 215 23.56 17.62 9.36
C LYS A 215 23.61 16.81 10.65
N ALA A 216 22.81 15.74 10.72
CA ALA A 216 22.90 14.79 11.82
C ALA A 216 24.27 14.08 11.82
N HIS A 217 24.82 13.81 12.99
CA HIS A 217 26.09 13.11 13.15
C HIS A 217 25.98 12.00 14.20
N THR A 218 26.17 10.75 13.79
CA THR A 218 25.91 9.56 14.62
C THR A 218 26.70 9.59 15.94
N ALA A 219 28.03 9.76 15.90
CA ALA A 219 28.85 9.79 17.12
C ALA A 219 28.50 10.97 18.04
N LEU A 220 28.05 12.10 17.48
CA LEU A 220 27.57 13.24 18.28
C LEU A 220 26.22 12.95 18.92
N THR A 221 25.34 12.19 18.24
CA THR A 221 24.07 11.72 18.80
C THR A 221 24.30 10.74 19.95
N GLU A 222 25.24 9.79 19.80
CA GLU A 222 25.63 8.88 20.89
C GLU A 222 26.18 9.66 22.11
N ALA A 223 27.01 10.66 21.89
CA ALA A 223 27.48 11.56 22.94
C ALA A 223 26.33 12.33 23.60
N ALA A 224 25.37 12.83 22.82
CA ALA A 224 24.17 13.51 23.34
C ALA A 224 23.30 12.58 24.18
N GLN A 225 23.16 11.29 23.83
CA GLN A 225 22.43 10.30 24.64
C GLN A 225 23.05 10.13 26.02
N VAL A 226 24.36 10.05 26.11
CA VAL A 226 25.07 10.00 27.40
C VAL A 226 24.82 11.29 28.18
N ARG A 227 24.93 12.45 27.55
CA ARG A 227 24.72 13.76 28.21
C ARG A 227 23.28 13.96 28.71
N ALA A 228 22.28 13.59 27.92
CA ALA A 228 20.88 13.65 28.35
C ALA A 228 20.61 12.76 29.58
N LYS A 229 21.23 11.56 29.61
CA LYS A 229 21.17 10.66 30.78
C LYS A 229 21.90 11.23 31.98
N GLU A 230 23.13 11.77 31.84
CA GLU A 230 23.84 12.45 32.92
C GLU A 230 23.03 13.62 33.48
N TYR A 231 22.41 14.42 32.59
CA TYR A 231 21.58 15.56 32.97
C TYR A 231 20.33 15.14 33.77
N SER A 232 19.87 13.93 33.66
CA SER A 232 18.71 13.40 34.39
C SER A 232 18.95 13.29 35.91
N TYR A 233 20.19 13.21 36.34
CA TYR A 233 20.57 13.15 37.77
C TYR A 233 21.59 14.19 38.19
N TYR A 234 22.20 14.93 37.25
CA TYR A 234 23.12 16.00 37.53
C TYR A 234 22.88 17.16 36.54
N GLN A 235 21.98 18.10 36.92
CA GLN A 235 21.56 19.22 36.07
C GLN A 235 22.64 20.29 35.96
N SER A 236 23.66 20.05 35.13
CA SER A 236 24.80 20.94 34.96
C SER A 236 25.43 20.82 33.57
N HIS A 237 26.08 21.87 33.11
CA HIS A 237 27.02 21.83 31.98
C HIS A 237 28.38 21.17 32.32
N TYR A 238 28.57 20.78 33.58
CA TYR A 238 29.64 19.89 33.98
C TYR A 238 29.12 18.44 33.99
N ARG A 239 30.00 17.50 33.80
CA ARG A 239 29.70 16.07 33.90
C ARG A 239 29.75 15.65 35.38
N PRO A 240 29.13 14.50 35.72
CA PRO A 240 29.13 14.02 37.12
C PRO A 240 30.53 13.78 37.72
N ASP A 241 31.55 13.62 36.90
CA ASP A 241 32.96 13.47 37.30
C ASP A 241 33.68 14.83 37.53
N GLY A 242 32.96 15.93 37.37
CA GLY A 242 33.48 17.30 37.51
C GLY A 242 34.15 17.85 36.24
N SER A 243 34.28 17.07 35.18
CA SER A 243 34.82 17.54 33.90
C SER A 243 33.80 18.42 33.17
N ARG A 244 34.26 19.23 32.21
CA ARG A 244 33.36 20.00 31.34
C ARG A 244 32.62 19.07 30.41
N TRP A 245 31.41 19.47 29.99
CA TRP A 245 30.56 18.68 29.08
C TRP A 245 31.27 18.25 27.78
N ASP A 246 32.12 19.13 27.23
CA ASP A 246 32.79 18.92 25.94
C ASP A 246 33.88 17.83 25.96
N THR A 247 34.28 17.35 27.14
CA THR A 247 35.19 16.21 27.29
C THR A 247 34.60 14.94 26.70
N ILE A 248 33.25 14.83 26.62
CA ILE A 248 32.59 13.68 25.99
C ILE A 248 32.91 13.59 24.50
N LEU A 249 33.13 14.70 23.81
CA LEU A 249 33.42 14.71 22.37
C LEU A 249 34.67 13.88 22.06
N SER A 250 35.69 14.01 22.91
CA SER A 250 36.94 13.25 22.75
C SER A 250 36.74 11.74 22.91
N ALA A 251 35.83 11.31 23.80
CA ALA A 251 35.49 9.91 24.00
C ALA A 251 34.84 9.27 22.74
N TYR A 252 34.21 10.08 21.91
CA TYR A 252 33.60 9.68 20.63
C TYR A 252 34.46 10.03 19.41
N GLY A 253 35.73 10.37 19.62
CA GLY A 253 36.69 10.67 18.54
C GLY A 253 36.46 12.00 17.83
N LEU A 254 35.59 12.87 18.38
CA LEU A 254 35.24 14.16 17.81
C LEU A 254 36.24 15.24 18.23
N LYS A 255 36.86 15.89 17.25
CA LYS A 255 37.83 16.98 17.44
C LYS A 255 37.34 18.21 16.70
N THR A 256 37.03 19.28 17.43
CA THR A 256 36.55 20.53 16.87
C THR A 256 36.85 21.71 17.79
N ASN A 257 37.02 22.87 17.19
CA ASN A 257 37.14 24.15 17.95
C ASN A 257 35.80 24.85 18.11
N ILE A 258 34.81 24.49 17.26
CA ILE A 258 33.45 25.05 17.29
C ILE A 258 32.54 24.00 17.92
N ARG A 259 32.08 24.26 19.14
CA ARG A 259 31.24 23.33 19.89
C ARG A 259 30.31 24.05 20.83
N ALA A 260 29.07 23.54 20.95
CA ALA A 260 28.10 24.07 21.89
C ALA A 260 27.21 22.95 22.43
N GLU A 261 26.57 23.20 23.58
CA GLU A 261 25.61 22.30 24.21
C GLU A 261 24.37 23.12 24.61
N ASN A 262 23.18 22.58 24.29
CA ASN A 262 21.91 23.01 24.82
C ASN A 262 21.29 21.88 25.66
N LEU A 263 20.85 22.19 26.86
CA LEU A 263 20.19 21.26 27.77
C LEU A 263 18.80 21.81 28.16
N ALA A 264 17.82 20.91 28.29
CA ALA A 264 16.50 21.25 28.80
C ALA A 264 15.86 20.03 29.49
N TYR A 265 14.84 20.27 30.33
CA TYR A 265 14.11 19.21 31.00
C TYR A 265 12.64 19.61 31.20
N TYR A 266 11.78 18.66 31.56
CA TYR A 266 10.31 18.76 31.71
C TYR A 266 9.49 18.95 30.43
N TYR A 267 10.08 19.27 29.29
CA TYR A 267 9.33 19.48 28.05
C TYR A 267 8.90 18.14 27.45
N THR A 268 7.60 18.02 27.17
CA THR A 268 6.99 16.78 26.69
C THR A 268 6.95 16.67 25.17
N SER A 269 7.43 17.69 24.46
CA SER A 269 7.49 17.68 22.99
C SER A 269 8.69 18.49 22.47
N ALA A 270 9.15 18.14 21.27
CA ALA A 270 10.18 18.87 20.53
C ALA A 270 9.85 20.36 20.40
N LYS A 271 8.60 20.70 20.11
CA LYS A 271 8.14 22.10 19.97
C LYS A 271 8.30 22.90 21.26
N GLN A 272 8.03 22.30 22.42
CA GLN A 272 8.22 22.99 23.72
C GLN A 272 9.69 23.19 24.05
N ALA A 273 10.54 22.16 23.82
CA ALA A 273 11.98 22.27 24.03
C ALA A 273 12.59 23.33 23.10
N MET A 274 12.24 23.32 21.81
CA MET A 274 12.68 24.33 20.85
C MET A 274 12.27 25.73 21.24
N LYS A 275 11.01 25.92 21.63
CA LYS A 275 10.51 27.23 22.12
C LYS A 275 11.29 27.72 23.33
N CYS A 276 11.62 26.84 24.26
CA CYS A 276 12.44 27.20 25.45
C CYS A 276 13.80 27.71 25.00
N TRP A 277 14.51 26.96 24.17
CA TRP A 277 15.85 27.37 23.73
C TRP A 277 15.85 28.61 22.87
N MET A 278 14.86 28.81 22.01
CA MET A 278 14.77 30.03 21.18
C MET A 278 14.41 31.27 21.98
N ASN A 279 13.81 31.14 23.16
CA ASN A 279 13.56 32.26 24.08
C ASN A 279 14.79 32.67 24.90
N ASP A 280 15.78 31.82 25.06
CA ASP A 280 17.02 32.09 25.77
C ASP A 280 18.12 32.51 24.77
N PRO A 281 18.76 33.70 24.95
CA PRO A 281 19.76 34.20 24.01
C PRO A 281 20.96 33.27 23.80
N TYR A 282 21.41 32.58 24.86
CA TYR A 282 22.57 31.69 24.79
C TYR A 282 22.25 30.41 24.01
N HIS A 283 21.14 29.76 24.34
CA HIS A 283 20.69 28.55 23.61
C HIS A 283 20.33 28.86 22.17
N ARG A 284 19.64 29.97 21.92
CA ARG A 284 19.34 30.45 20.57
C ARG A 284 20.62 30.71 19.76
N GLY A 285 21.63 31.33 20.42
CA GLY A 285 22.91 31.56 19.76
C GLY A 285 23.62 30.29 19.30
N ASN A 286 23.48 29.18 20.03
CA ASN A 286 24.02 27.89 19.64
C ASN A 286 23.27 27.31 18.41
N ILE A 287 21.92 27.42 18.40
CA ILE A 287 21.09 26.94 17.28
C ILE A 287 21.35 27.74 15.99
N LEU A 288 21.56 29.06 16.14
CA LEU A 288 21.75 29.99 15.02
C LEU A 288 23.21 30.27 14.69
N ASN A 289 24.15 29.54 15.28
CA ASN A 289 25.57 29.73 14.97
C ASN A 289 25.83 29.36 13.48
N PRO A 290 26.32 30.29 12.65
CA PRO A 290 26.62 30.03 11.24
C PRO A 290 27.81 29.09 11.02
N ASP A 291 28.70 28.98 12.02
CA ASP A 291 29.92 28.17 11.92
C ASP A 291 29.70 26.70 12.32
N THR A 292 28.49 26.33 12.79
CA THR A 292 28.17 24.94 13.08
C THR A 292 27.66 24.22 11.83
N GLU A 293 28.11 22.99 11.63
CA GLU A 293 27.75 22.13 10.50
C GLU A 293 26.97 20.89 10.92
N TYR A 294 27.27 20.34 12.10
CA TYR A 294 26.69 19.09 12.58
C TYR A 294 25.98 19.27 13.93
N ILE A 295 24.96 18.43 14.13
CA ILE A 295 24.21 18.33 15.35
C ILE A 295 24.02 16.87 15.77
N GLY A 296 24.10 16.61 17.08
CA GLY A 296 23.65 15.36 17.70
C GLY A 296 22.59 15.69 18.74
N MET A 297 21.54 14.90 18.85
CA MET A 297 20.43 15.14 19.76
C MET A 297 20.02 13.90 20.51
N ALA A 298 19.53 14.09 21.73
CA ALA A 298 18.91 13.03 22.52
C ALA A 298 17.78 13.57 23.39
N CYS A 299 16.80 12.69 23.61
CA CYS A 299 15.74 12.86 24.59
C CYS A 299 15.71 11.63 25.51
N TYR A 300 16.22 11.75 26.71
CA TYR A 300 16.20 10.69 27.71
C TYR A 300 14.99 10.85 28.63
N ASN A 301 14.15 9.81 28.72
CA ASN A 301 13.02 9.76 29.66
C ASN A 301 13.37 8.82 30.82
N ASN A 302 13.30 9.34 32.07
CA ASN A 302 13.56 8.57 33.28
C ASN A 302 12.30 7.96 33.92
N GLY A 303 11.16 7.97 33.20
CA GLY A 303 9.84 7.52 33.68
C GLY A 303 8.97 8.65 34.23
N TRP A 304 9.56 9.82 34.54
CA TRP A 304 8.86 10.99 35.12
C TRP A 304 8.99 12.24 34.25
N CYS A 305 10.13 12.38 33.58
CA CYS A 305 10.51 13.60 32.93
C CYS A 305 11.42 13.31 31.73
N ASN A 306 11.30 14.14 30.70
CA ASN A 306 12.22 14.14 29.57
C ASN A 306 13.38 15.10 29.83
N TYR A 307 14.58 14.66 29.49
CA TYR A 307 15.83 15.38 29.52
C TYR A 307 16.40 15.48 28.12
N TRP A 308 16.53 16.69 27.63
CA TRP A 308 16.92 16.98 26.24
C TRP A 308 18.37 17.45 26.18
N CYS A 309 19.08 17.00 25.20
CA CYS A 309 20.44 17.46 24.90
C CYS A 309 20.57 17.72 23.39
N GLN A 310 21.12 18.86 23.04
CA GLN A 310 21.67 19.15 21.71
C GLN A 310 23.16 19.41 21.86
N LEU A 311 23.97 18.75 21.04
CA LEU A 311 25.39 18.99 20.86
C LEU A 311 25.63 19.49 19.46
N PHE A 312 26.45 20.51 19.31
CA PHE A 312 26.78 21.14 18.03
C PHE A 312 28.29 21.13 17.81
N ILE A 313 28.72 20.87 16.58
CA ILE A 313 30.11 21.02 16.14
C ILE A 313 30.18 21.64 14.74
N GLY A 314 31.33 22.33 14.44
CA GLY A 314 31.66 22.85 13.12
C GLY A 314 33.10 22.56 12.73
#